data_ad866691c3e41a68768bbc3b85a54fac
#
_entry.id   ad866691c3e41a68768bbc3b85a54fac
#
_cell.length_a   1.000
_cell.length_b   1.000
_cell.length_c   1.000
_cell.angle_alpha   90.00
_cell.angle_beta   90.00
_cell.angle_gamma   90.00
#
_symmetry.space_group_name_H-M   'P 1'
#
loop_
_entity.id
_entity.type
_entity.pdbx_description
1 polymer ?
#
loop_
_entity_poly.entity_id
_entity_poly.type
_entity_poly.pdbx_seq_one_letter_code
_entity_poly.pdbx_strand_id
1 'polypeptide(L)'
;TSKEDFVICEIGGIVGDIESLPFVEAIRQFSNDVGKKNALFVHLTLVPYLKASDEIKTKPTQHSVKELRSLGIQPDIIICRSERSIPLEHRKKISLFCNVDIKNVIQTVDVKTIYEAPISFNRENLDTQVLEYFKIKSKKKVDLNPWKKITKIILHTKKSINIAIIGKYVDLKDAYKSLDEALTHGGINNNLKVNL
;
A
#
# COMPACT_ATOMS: atom_id res chain seq x y z
N THR A 1 -6.24 -21.58 14.21
CA THR A 1 -4.93 -20.91 14.34
C THR A 1 -4.11 -21.26 13.11
N SER A 2 -3.89 -20.28 12.22
CA SER A 2 -2.99 -20.46 11.08
C SER A 2 -1.56 -20.63 11.57
N LYS A 3 -0.75 -21.39 10.81
CA LYS A 3 0.69 -21.54 11.06
C LYS A 3 1.53 -20.45 10.38
N GLU A 4 0.88 -19.35 9.99
CA GLU A 4 1.51 -18.27 9.24
C GLU A 4 2.38 -17.40 10.16
N ASP A 5 3.54 -16.98 9.65
CA ASP A 5 4.44 -16.08 10.37
C ASP A 5 3.85 -14.67 10.51
N PHE A 6 3.09 -14.22 9.49
CA PHE A 6 2.44 -12.91 9.44
C PHE A 6 0.99 -13.04 8.98
N VAL A 7 0.13 -12.23 9.58
CA VAL A 7 -1.25 -12.02 9.12
C VAL A 7 -1.42 -10.53 8.86
N ILE A 8 -1.87 -10.18 7.66
CA ILE A 8 -2.16 -8.80 7.28
C ILE A 8 -3.67 -8.63 7.28
N CYS A 9 -4.15 -7.67 8.10
CA CYS A 9 -5.54 -7.25 8.13
C CYS A 9 -5.64 -5.87 7.52
N GLU A 10 -6.50 -5.70 6.52
CA GLU A 10 -6.79 -4.40 5.89
C GLU A 10 -8.17 -3.93 6.32
N ILE A 11 -8.29 -2.66 6.70
CA ILE A 11 -9.54 -1.99 6.96
C ILE A 11 -9.71 -0.92 5.89
N GLY A 12 -10.74 -1.07 5.07
CA GLY A 12 -11.08 -0.13 4.02
C GLY A 12 -11.74 1.15 4.56
N GLY A 13 -11.88 2.13 3.70
CA GLY A 13 -12.47 3.43 4.02
C GLY A 13 -11.44 4.44 4.54
N ILE A 14 -11.96 5.58 4.99
CA ILE A 14 -11.15 6.66 5.57
C ILE A 14 -11.25 6.57 7.09
N VAL A 15 -10.14 6.79 7.77
CA VAL A 15 -10.15 6.85 9.25
C VAL A 15 -11.08 7.97 9.70
N GLY A 16 -12.05 7.61 10.55
CA GLY A 16 -13.13 8.49 10.99
C GLY A 16 -14.48 8.21 10.32
N ASP A 17 -14.53 7.38 9.28
CA ASP A 17 -15.79 6.92 8.71
C ASP A 17 -16.57 6.09 9.75
N ILE A 18 -17.86 6.39 9.89
CA ILE A 18 -18.74 5.79 10.92
C ILE A 18 -18.74 4.25 10.81
N GLU A 19 -18.80 3.72 9.61
CA GLU A 19 -18.83 2.29 9.33
C GLU A 19 -17.50 1.57 9.68
N SER A 20 -16.38 2.28 9.71
CA SER A 20 -15.07 1.68 10.03
C SER A 20 -14.76 1.66 11.53
N LEU A 21 -15.43 2.47 12.33
CA LEU A 21 -15.16 2.62 13.77
C LEU A 21 -15.15 1.31 14.56
N PRO A 22 -16.12 0.38 14.38
CA PRO A 22 -16.10 -0.90 15.11
C PRO A 22 -14.88 -1.75 14.78
N PHE A 23 -14.41 -1.71 13.54
CA PHE A 23 -13.22 -2.46 13.09
C PHE A 23 -11.93 -1.83 13.64
N VAL A 24 -11.85 -0.51 13.63
CA VAL A 24 -10.70 0.23 14.20
C VAL A 24 -10.60 -0.05 15.71
N GLU A 25 -11.73 -0.02 16.43
CA GLU A 25 -11.74 -0.36 17.85
C GLU A 25 -11.36 -1.83 18.09
N ALA A 26 -11.85 -2.76 17.26
CA ALA A 26 -11.52 -4.17 17.37
C ALA A 26 -10.00 -4.42 17.21
N ILE A 27 -9.34 -3.81 16.21
CA ILE A 27 -7.89 -3.98 16.04
C ILE A 27 -7.10 -3.31 17.15
N ARG A 28 -7.58 -2.18 17.69
CA ARG A 28 -6.97 -1.52 18.84
C ARG A 28 -6.95 -2.45 20.07
N GLN A 29 -8.10 -3.05 20.38
CA GLN A 29 -8.22 -4.02 21.47
C GLN A 29 -7.39 -5.27 21.20
N PHE A 30 -7.48 -5.83 20.02
CA PHE A 30 -6.69 -7.01 19.63
C PHE A 30 -5.18 -6.79 19.78
N SER A 31 -4.70 -5.62 19.43
CA SER A 31 -3.29 -5.24 19.63
C SER A 31 -2.87 -5.31 21.11
N ASN A 32 -3.78 -4.95 22.04
CA ASN A 32 -3.51 -5.09 23.47
C ASN A 32 -3.51 -6.58 23.91
N ASP A 33 -4.45 -7.38 23.39
CA ASP A 33 -4.59 -8.80 23.74
C ASP A 33 -3.37 -9.63 23.29
N VAL A 34 -2.87 -9.40 22.08
CA VAL A 34 -1.68 -10.10 21.56
C VAL A 34 -0.36 -9.48 22.05
N GLY A 35 -0.44 -8.28 22.62
CA GLY A 35 0.70 -7.46 23.03
C GLY A 35 1.26 -6.62 21.88
N LYS A 36 1.50 -5.35 22.16
CA LYS A 36 1.92 -4.34 21.18
C LYS A 36 3.12 -4.74 20.30
N LYS A 37 4.04 -5.53 20.81
CA LYS A 37 5.19 -6.03 20.05
C LYS A 37 4.84 -7.05 18.96
N ASN A 38 3.63 -7.59 19.00
CA ASN A 38 3.12 -8.58 18.03
C ASN A 38 2.09 -7.99 17.05
N ALA A 39 1.83 -6.69 17.14
CA ALA A 39 0.93 -5.96 16.24
C ALA A 39 1.62 -4.70 15.73
N LEU A 40 1.61 -4.50 14.42
CA LEU A 40 2.20 -3.36 13.74
C LEU A 40 1.09 -2.58 13.03
N PHE A 41 0.98 -1.29 13.30
CA PHE A 41 0.02 -0.41 12.64
C PHE A 41 0.67 0.33 11.47
N VAL A 42 0.22 0.00 10.27
CA VAL A 42 0.62 0.67 9.04
C VAL A 42 -0.52 1.54 8.56
N HIS A 43 -0.29 2.85 8.49
CA HIS A 43 -1.29 3.81 8.05
C HIS A 43 -0.99 4.30 6.63
N LEU A 44 -1.91 4.03 5.70
CA LEU A 44 -1.81 4.50 4.31
C LEU A 44 -2.51 5.86 4.18
N THR A 45 -1.78 6.84 3.65
CA THR A 45 -2.29 8.20 3.47
C THR A 45 -2.02 8.72 2.06
N LEU A 46 -2.80 9.74 1.66
CA LEU A 46 -2.54 10.49 0.44
C LEU A 46 -1.77 11.77 0.78
N VAL A 47 -0.69 12.00 0.05
CA VAL A 47 0.07 13.25 0.05
C VAL A 47 -0.14 13.92 -1.30
N PRO A 48 -1.17 14.80 -1.43
CA PRO A 48 -1.54 15.36 -2.72
C PRO A 48 -0.51 16.38 -3.20
N TYR A 49 -0.33 16.37 -4.52
CA TYR A 49 0.38 17.42 -5.24
C TYR A 49 -0.62 18.35 -5.92
N LEU A 50 -0.54 19.63 -5.61
CA LEU A 50 -1.40 20.67 -6.20
C LEU A 50 -0.70 21.29 -7.40
N LYS A 51 -1.15 20.92 -8.60
CA LYS A 51 -0.57 21.41 -9.87
C LYS A 51 -0.60 22.94 -10.00
N ALA A 52 -1.67 23.58 -9.49
CA ALA A 52 -1.85 25.03 -9.60
C ALA A 52 -0.81 25.84 -8.80
N SER A 53 -0.32 25.30 -7.67
CA SER A 53 0.68 25.96 -6.81
C SER A 53 2.04 25.27 -6.82
N ASP A 54 2.20 24.22 -7.62
CA ASP A 54 3.42 23.38 -7.66
C ASP A 54 3.88 22.93 -6.27
N GLU A 55 2.93 22.47 -5.46
CA GLU A 55 3.17 22.23 -4.04
C GLU A 55 2.65 20.87 -3.58
N ILE A 56 3.46 20.16 -2.78
CA ILE A 56 3.06 18.95 -2.06
C ILE A 56 2.45 19.35 -0.72
N LYS A 57 1.25 18.83 -0.41
CA LYS A 57 0.53 19.10 0.84
C LYS A 57 0.65 17.96 1.82
N THR A 58 1.32 18.19 2.95
CA THR A 58 1.47 17.20 4.03
C THR A 58 0.34 17.25 5.06
N LYS A 59 -0.48 18.30 5.08
CA LYS A 59 -1.56 18.49 6.06
C LYS A 59 -2.62 17.38 6.03
N PRO A 60 -3.09 16.87 4.87
CA PRO A 60 -4.05 15.76 4.86
C PRO A 60 -3.55 14.53 5.63
N THR A 61 -2.29 14.15 5.43
CA THR A 61 -1.64 13.06 6.18
C THR A 61 -1.61 13.34 7.68
N GLN A 62 -1.22 14.57 8.09
CA GLN A 62 -1.19 14.96 9.50
C GLN A 62 -2.58 14.89 10.14
N HIS A 63 -3.63 15.31 9.43
CA HIS A 63 -5.01 15.23 9.91
C HIS A 63 -5.49 13.78 10.03
N SER A 64 -5.22 12.95 9.03
CA SER A 64 -5.58 11.53 9.06
C SER A 64 -4.92 10.79 10.22
N VAL A 65 -3.63 11.05 10.47
CA VAL A 65 -2.92 10.47 11.63
C VAL A 65 -3.45 11.03 12.95
N LYS A 66 -3.80 12.32 13.02
CA LYS A 66 -4.43 12.91 14.22
C LYS A 66 -5.75 12.20 14.54
N GLU A 67 -6.56 11.95 13.52
CA GLU A 67 -7.83 11.24 13.68
C GLU A 67 -7.60 9.79 14.16
N LEU A 68 -6.68 9.05 13.57
CA LEU A 68 -6.33 7.71 14.02
C LEU A 68 -5.85 7.69 15.49
N ARG A 69 -5.07 8.69 15.89
CA ARG A 69 -4.61 8.84 17.27
C ARG A 69 -5.75 9.17 18.24
N SER A 70 -6.76 9.91 17.82
CA SER A 70 -7.95 10.17 18.64
C SER A 70 -8.73 8.90 18.96
N LEU A 71 -8.64 7.89 18.08
CA LEU A 71 -9.18 6.55 18.28
C LEU A 71 -8.25 5.62 19.09
N GLY A 72 -7.14 6.16 19.62
CA GLY A 72 -6.21 5.40 20.47
C GLY A 72 -5.15 4.58 19.75
N ILE A 73 -4.96 4.78 18.44
CA ILE A 73 -3.94 4.07 17.65
C ILE A 73 -2.86 5.05 17.19
N GLN A 74 -1.60 4.80 17.58
CA GLN A 74 -0.42 5.45 17.02
C GLN A 74 0.11 4.58 15.88
N PRO A 75 0.20 5.08 14.64
CA PRO A 75 0.82 4.33 13.57
C PRO A 75 2.33 4.14 13.82
N ASP A 76 2.84 2.97 13.51
CA ASP A 76 4.27 2.64 13.57
C ASP A 76 4.97 2.98 12.25
N ILE A 77 4.25 2.78 11.14
CA ILE A 77 4.71 3.10 9.78
C ILE A 77 3.62 3.92 9.08
N ILE A 78 4.02 4.94 8.34
CA ILE A 78 3.13 5.70 7.47
C ILE A 78 3.56 5.48 6.03
N ILE A 79 2.64 4.97 5.19
CA ILE A 79 2.83 4.89 3.75
C ILE A 79 2.16 6.10 3.11
N CYS A 80 2.96 6.94 2.49
CA CYS A 80 2.55 8.18 1.85
C CYS A 80 2.42 7.97 0.34
N ARG A 81 1.20 7.80 -0.16
CA ARG A 81 0.94 7.76 -1.59
C ARG A 81 0.98 9.17 -2.18
N SER A 82 1.66 9.35 -3.30
CA SER A 82 1.78 10.63 -4.00
C SER A 82 1.98 10.44 -5.50
N GLU A 83 1.52 11.39 -6.30
CA GLU A 83 1.81 11.41 -7.76
C GLU A 83 3.30 11.64 -8.06
N ARG A 84 4.04 12.24 -7.15
CA ARG A 84 5.46 12.62 -7.29
C ARG A 84 6.27 12.19 -6.07
N SER A 85 7.58 12.12 -6.25
CA SER A 85 8.50 11.90 -5.13
C SER A 85 8.33 12.98 -4.06
N ILE A 86 8.27 12.57 -2.81
CA ILE A 86 8.10 13.46 -1.65
C ILE A 86 9.48 13.89 -1.16
N PRO A 87 9.83 15.20 -1.24
CA PRO A 87 11.10 15.69 -0.75
C PRO A 87 11.37 15.34 0.71
N LEU A 88 12.63 15.15 1.06
CA LEU A 88 13.05 14.74 2.41
C LEU A 88 12.53 15.69 3.50
N GLU A 89 12.50 16.99 3.23
CA GLU A 89 11.95 18.00 4.16
C GLU A 89 10.48 17.78 4.48
N HIS A 90 9.65 17.39 3.49
CA HIS A 90 8.24 17.05 3.68
C HIS A 90 8.09 15.74 4.46
N ARG A 91 8.95 14.75 4.19
CA ARG A 91 8.98 13.51 4.97
C ARG A 91 9.37 13.76 6.44
N LYS A 92 10.37 14.63 6.69
CA LYS A 92 10.73 15.09 8.04
C LYS A 92 9.56 15.79 8.73
N LYS A 93 8.81 16.62 7.99
CA LYS A 93 7.62 17.31 8.52
C LYS A 93 6.53 16.30 8.90
N ILE A 94 6.25 15.30 8.04
CA ILE A 94 5.31 14.22 8.36
C ILE A 94 5.78 13.46 9.60
N SER A 95 7.04 13.03 9.65
CA SER A 95 7.66 12.35 10.78
C SER A 95 7.44 13.10 12.10
N LEU A 96 7.75 14.39 12.12
CA LEU A 96 7.61 15.24 13.30
C LEU A 96 6.15 15.35 13.77
N PHE A 97 5.23 15.73 12.87
CA PHE A 97 3.83 15.98 13.25
C PHE A 97 3.03 14.70 13.51
N CYS A 98 3.43 13.58 12.92
CA CYS A 98 2.77 12.30 13.11
C CYS A 98 3.41 11.43 14.20
N ASN A 99 4.50 11.90 14.81
CA ASN A 99 5.26 11.18 15.84
C ASN A 99 5.67 9.76 15.39
N VAL A 100 6.29 9.69 14.20
CA VAL A 100 6.80 8.45 13.59
C VAL A 100 8.24 8.70 13.14
N ASP A 101 9.14 7.75 13.35
CA ASP A 101 10.51 7.86 12.90
C ASP A 101 10.59 8.13 11.38
N ILE A 102 11.52 8.98 10.96
CA ILE A 102 11.68 9.34 9.53
C ILE A 102 11.89 8.12 8.63
N LYS A 103 12.54 7.08 9.11
CA LYS A 103 12.74 5.83 8.39
C LYS A 103 11.45 5.04 8.15
N ASN A 104 10.42 5.30 8.95
CA ASN A 104 9.10 4.69 8.88
C ASN A 104 8.08 5.57 8.12
N VAL A 105 8.51 6.70 7.56
CA VAL A 105 7.71 7.48 6.61
C VAL A 105 8.08 7.04 5.20
N ILE A 106 7.34 6.06 4.70
CA ILE A 106 7.57 5.40 3.42
C ILE A 106 6.80 6.14 2.33
N GLN A 107 7.47 6.56 1.26
CA GLN A 107 6.75 7.07 0.11
C GLN A 107 6.36 5.96 -0.85
N THR A 108 5.22 6.09 -1.50
CA THR A 108 4.85 5.31 -2.66
C THR A 108 4.36 6.24 -3.76
N VAL A 109 5.17 6.36 -4.79
CA VAL A 109 4.80 7.15 -5.98
C VAL A 109 3.90 6.31 -6.85
N ASP A 110 2.90 6.94 -7.47
CA ASP A 110 2.00 6.26 -8.39
C ASP A 110 2.79 5.53 -9.48
N VAL A 111 2.49 4.25 -9.64
CA VAL A 111 3.18 3.34 -10.57
C VAL A 111 2.32 3.06 -11.79
N LYS A 112 2.92 2.63 -12.89
CA LYS A 112 2.20 2.30 -14.12
C LYS A 112 1.35 1.04 -14.00
N THR A 113 1.75 0.15 -13.12
CA THR A 113 1.04 -1.09 -12.79
C THR A 113 1.24 -1.45 -11.33
N ILE A 114 0.19 -1.99 -10.69
CA ILE A 114 0.26 -2.43 -9.28
C ILE A 114 1.38 -3.44 -9.01
N TYR A 115 1.81 -4.17 -10.03
CA TYR A 115 2.91 -5.15 -9.92
C TYR A 115 4.30 -4.52 -9.72
N GLU A 116 4.43 -3.19 -9.88
CA GLU A 116 5.63 -2.45 -9.50
C GLU A 116 5.66 -2.09 -8.00
N ALA A 117 4.52 -2.15 -7.31
CA ALA A 117 4.42 -1.76 -5.90
C ALA A 117 5.39 -2.53 -4.97
N PRO A 118 5.55 -3.86 -5.06
CA PRO A 118 6.51 -4.59 -4.22
C PRO A 118 7.96 -4.11 -4.44
N ILE A 119 8.31 -3.76 -5.67
CA ILE A 119 9.65 -3.24 -6.01
C ILE A 119 9.84 -1.84 -5.42
N SER A 120 8.80 -1.01 -5.47
CA SER A 120 8.80 0.33 -4.88
C SER A 120 8.92 0.27 -3.36
N PHE A 121 8.15 -0.58 -2.70
CA PHE A 121 8.20 -0.75 -1.24
C PHE A 121 9.56 -1.27 -0.75
N ASN A 122 10.16 -2.24 -1.45
CA ASN A 122 11.50 -2.72 -1.11
C ASN A 122 12.55 -1.63 -1.29
N ARG A 123 12.45 -0.78 -2.33
CA ARG A 123 13.35 0.37 -2.53
C ARG A 123 13.29 1.37 -1.38
N GLU A 124 12.13 1.54 -0.78
CA GLU A 124 11.89 2.39 0.40
C GLU A 124 12.15 1.65 1.73
N ASN A 125 12.63 0.40 1.69
CA ASN A 125 12.95 -0.46 2.83
C ASN A 125 11.75 -0.79 3.73
N LEU A 126 10.52 -0.83 3.21
CA LEU A 126 9.33 -1.16 4.00
C LEU A 126 9.45 -2.54 4.65
N ASP A 127 9.88 -3.54 3.89
CA ASP A 127 10.14 -4.90 4.37
C ASP A 127 11.15 -4.94 5.52
N THR A 128 12.23 -4.18 5.40
CA THR A 128 13.25 -4.05 6.46
C THR A 128 12.65 -3.43 7.72
N GLN A 129 11.86 -2.35 7.60
CA GLN A 129 11.25 -1.70 8.76
C GLN A 129 10.25 -2.63 9.47
N VAL A 130 9.46 -3.42 8.72
CA VAL A 130 8.55 -4.43 9.29
C VAL A 130 9.33 -5.50 10.06
N LEU A 131 10.40 -6.04 9.46
CA LEU A 131 11.23 -7.05 10.12
C LEU A 131 11.94 -6.50 11.37
N GLU A 132 12.45 -5.26 11.31
CA GLU A 132 13.06 -4.59 12.47
C GLU A 132 12.07 -4.42 13.61
N TYR A 133 10.83 -4.03 13.31
CA TYR A 133 9.78 -3.87 14.31
C TYR A 133 9.54 -5.17 15.09
N PHE A 134 9.35 -6.26 14.36
CA PHE A 134 9.15 -7.58 14.97
C PHE A 134 10.43 -8.26 15.46
N LYS A 135 11.60 -7.59 15.34
CA LYS A 135 12.92 -8.13 15.73
C LYS A 135 13.27 -9.43 15.03
N ILE A 136 12.80 -9.59 13.79
CA ILE A 136 13.06 -10.77 12.97
C ILE A 136 14.32 -10.53 12.14
N LYS A 137 15.30 -11.42 12.27
CA LYS A 137 16.52 -11.40 11.45
C LYS A 137 16.32 -12.25 10.20
N SER A 138 16.16 -11.61 9.05
CA SER A 138 16.17 -12.35 7.79
C SER A 138 17.59 -12.78 7.43
N LYS A 139 17.75 -14.08 7.14
CA LYS A 139 19.01 -14.65 6.61
C LYS A 139 19.13 -14.57 5.10
N LYS A 140 18.04 -14.26 4.40
CA LYS A 140 17.95 -14.23 2.94
C LYS A 140 17.66 -12.81 2.47
N LYS A 141 18.32 -12.40 1.39
CA LYS A 141 17.92 -11.20 0.66
C LYS A 141 16.60 -11.46 -0.06
N VAL A 142 15.77 -10.42 -0.14
CA VAL A 142 14.51 -10.47 -0.89
C VAL A 142 14.82 -10.69 -2.37
N ASP A 143 14.20 -11.70 -2.97
CA ASP A 143 14.26 -11.92 -4.42
C ASP A 143 13.03 -11.30 -5.10
N LEU A 144 13.26 -10.18 -5.77
CA LEU A 144 12.23 -9.47 -6.55
C LEU A 144 12.26 -9.81 -8.05
N ASN A 145 13.08 -10.77 -8.49
CA ASN A 145 13.18 -11.12 -9.90
C ASN A 145 11.84 -11.59 -10.50
N PRO A 146 10.98 -12.37 -9.81
CA PRO A 146 9.64 -12.69 -10.30
C PRO A 146 8.80 -11.43 -10.59
N TRP A 147 8.78 -10.47 -9.68
CA TRP A 147 8.06 -9.20 -9.85
C TRP A 147 8.61 -8.35 -10.99
N LYS A 148 9.94 -8.25 -11.10
CA LYS A 148 10.60 -7.55 -12.22
C LYS A 148 10.29 -8.20 -13.58
N LYS A 149 10.19 -9.52 -13.63
CA LYS A 149 9.79 -10.24 -14.84
C LYS A 149 8.34 -9.90 -15.23
N ILE A 150 7.41 -9.96 -14.28
CA ILE A 150 6.00 -9.60 -14.48
C ILE A 150 5.88 -8.16 -15.00
N THR A 151 6.48 -7.20 -14.32
CA THR A 151 6.43 -5.78 -14.72
C THR A 151 7.02 -5.56 -16.10
N LYS A 152 8.12 -6.25 -16.43
CA LYS A 152 8.73 -6.17 -17.78
C LYS A 152 7.76 -6.66 -18.86
N ILE A 153 7.05 -7.74 -18.63
CA ILE A 153 6.06 -8.27 -19.58
C ILE A 153 4.93 -7.26 -19.77
N ILE A 154 4.34 -6.77 -18.68
CA ILE A 154 3.21 -5.83 -18.72
C ILE A 154 3.57 -4.53 -19.45
N LEU A 155 4.76 -3.99 -19.19
CA LEU A 155 5.16 -2.67 -19.70
C LEU A 155 5.74 -2.70 -21.11
N HIS A 156 6.33 -3.82 -21.54
CA HIS A 156 7.16 -3.84 -22.76
C HIS A 156 6.72 -4.87 -23.79
N THR A 157 5.74 -5.76 -23.48
CA THR A 157 5.29 -6.70 -24.52
C THR A 157 4.52 -5.95 -25.62
N LYS A 158 4.87 -6.28 -26.88
CA LYS A 158 4.22 -5.70 -28.05
C LYS A 158 3.08 -6.56 -28.59
N LYS A 159 3.07 -7.85 -28.22
CA LYS A 159 2.03 -8.78 -28.64
C LYS A 159 0.79 -8.58 -27.77
N SER A 160 -0.36 -8.48 -28.38
CA SER A 160 -1.63 -8.32 -27.66
C SER A 160 -2.72 -9.21 -28.20
N ILE A 161 -3.70 -9.48 -27.34
CA ILE A 161 -4.95 -10.16 -27.68
C ILE A 161 -6.11 -9.31 -27.16
N ASN A 162 -7.18 -9.22 -27.95
CA ASN A 162 -8.40 -8.54 -27.54
C ASN A 162 -9.40 -9.57 -27.04
N ILE A 163 -9.99 -9.34 -25.88
CA ILE A 163 -11.02 -10.18 -25.28
C ILE A 163 -12.21 -9.30 -24.95
N ALA A 164 -13.38 -9.64 -25.48
CA ALA A 164 -14.63 -8.95 -25.17
C ALA A 164 -15.31 -9.60 -23.98
N ILE A 165 -15.68 -8.80 -23.01
CA ILE A 165 -16.48 -9.22 -21.86
C ILE A 165 -17.91 -8.78 -22.09
N ILE A 166 -18.82 -9.75 -22.20
CA ILE A 166 -20.24 -9.51 -22.38
C ILE A 166 -20.97 -9.88 -21.10
N GLY A 167 -21.62 -8.90 -20.47
CA GLY A 167 -22.29 -9.11 -19.19
C GLY A 167 -23.19 -7.96 -18.80
N LYS A 168 -23.75 -8.04 -17.59
CA LYS A 168 -24.45 -6.93 -16.93
C LYS A 168 -23.42 -6.05 -16.19
N TYR A 169 -23.77 -4.76 -16.01
CA TYR A 169 -22.95 -3.81 -15.22
C TYR A 169 -21.51 -3.63 -15.72
N VAL A 170 -21.29 -3.75 -17.02
CA VAL A 170 -19.96 -3.62 -17.64
C VAL A 170 -19.34 -2.22 -17.46
N ASP A 171 -20.15 -1.20 -17.18
CA ASP A 171 -19.68 0.15 -16.85
C ASP A 171 -19.10 0.25 -15.42
N LEU A 172 -19.40 -0.71 -14.55
CA LEU A 172 -18.85 -0.82 -13.20
C LEU A 172 -17.57 -1.64 -13.23
N LYS A 173 -16.42 -0.97 -13.37
CA LYS A 173 -15.11 -1.63 -13.48
C LYS A 173 -14.83 -2.64 -12.37
N ASP A 174 -15.31 -2.37 -11.14
CA ASP A 174 -15.07 -3.26 -10.00
C ASP A 174 -15.91 -4.55 -10.05
N ALA A 175 -17.02 -4.58 -10.80
CA ALA A 175 -17.89 -5.77 -10.90
C ALA A 175 -17.17 -6.98 -11.52
N TYR A 176 -16.20 -6.74 -12.40
CA TYR A 176 -15.47 -7.79 -13.12
C TYR A 176 -13.97 -7.82 -12.79
N LYS A 177 -13.53 -7.10 -11.75
CA LYS A 177 -12.13 -6.95 -11.40
C LYS A 177 -11.37 -8.29 -11.28
N SER A 178 -11.96 -9.29 -10.65
CA SER A 178 -11.33 -10.61 -10.51
C SER A 178 -11.19 -11.34 -11.86
N LEU A 179 -12.15 -11.17 -12.77
CA LEU A 179 -12.07 -11.73 -14.13
C LEU A 179 -11.00 -10.99 -14.94
N ASP A 180 -10.98 -9.67 -14.88
CA ASP A 180 -9.99 -8.81 -15.55
C ASP A 180 -8.57 -9.17 -15.14
N GLU A 181 -8.35 -9.34 -13.83
CA GLU A 181 -7.06 -9.77 -13.28
C GLU A 181 -6.70 -11.20 -13.71
N ALA A 182 -7.65 -12.13 -13.70
CA ALA A 182 -7.39 -13.50 -14.14
C ALA A 182 -6.98 -13.56 -15.63
N LEU A 183 -7.65 -12.80 -16.49
CA LEU A 183 -7.32 -12.69 -17.90
C LEU A 183 -5.95 -12.01 -18.10
N THR A 184 -5.67 -10.97 -17.32
CA THR A 184 -4.36 -10.30 -17.31
C THR A 184 -3.24 -11.27 -16.91
N HIS A 185 -3.44 -12.07 -15.86
CA HIS A 185 -2.47 -13.10 -15.43
C HIS A 185 -2.25 -14.17 -16.53
N GLY A 186 -3.33 -14.59 -17.21
CA GLY A 186 -3.23 -15.47 -18.38
C GLY A 186 -2.36 -14.86 -19.49
N GLY A 187 -2.56 -13.58 -19.76
CA GLY A 187 -1.75 -12.82 -20.71
C GLY A 187 -0.28 -12.76 -20.31
N ILE A 188 0.01 -12.42 -19.05
CA ILE A 188 1.39 -12.36 -18.52
C ILE A 188 2.10 -13.70 -18.71
N ASN A 189 1.43 -14.81 -18.37
CA ASN A 189 2.02 -16.15 -18.50
C ASN A 189 2.34 -16.51 -19.96
N ASN A 190 1.57 -15.98 -20.91
CA ASN A 190 1.75 -16.19 -22.34
C ASN A 190 2.59 -15.09 -23.03
N ASN A 191 3.17 -14.15 -22.27
CA ASN A 191 3.89 -12.99 -22.79
C ASN A 191 3.03 -12.14 -23.75
N LEU A 192 1.76 -11.94 -23.41
CA LEU A 192 0.79 -11.17 -24.16
C LEU A 192 0.22 -10.04 -23.30
N LYS A 193 -0.09 -8.92 -23.93
CA LYS A 193 -0.95 -7.89 -23.36
C LYS A 193 -2.41 -8.25 -23.65
N VAL A 194 -3.24 -8.29 -22.63
CA VAL A 194 -4.69 -8.45 -22.80
C VAL A 194 -5.33 -7.08 -22.85
N ASN A 195 -6.11 -6.82 -23.88
CA ASN A 195 -6.97 -5.65 -24.02
C ASN A 195 -8.40 -6.14 -23.77
N LEU A 196 -9.05 -5.63 -22.73
CA LEU A 196 -10.41 -5.97 -22.32
C LEU A 196 -11.37 -4.89 -22.78
#